data_851b91bbaa773682ee6efb41f1edbcdb
#
_entry.id   851b91bbaa773682ee6efb41f1edbcdb
#
_cell.length_a   1.000
_cell.length_b   1.000
_cell.length_c   1.000
_cell.angle_alpha   90.00
_cell.angle_beta   90.00
_cell.angle_gamma   90.00
#
_symmetry.space_group_name_H-M   'P 1'
#
loop_
_entity.id
_entity.type
_entity.pdbx_description
1 polymer ?
#
loop_
_entity_poly.entity_id
_entity_poly.type
_entity_poly.pdbx_seq_one_letter_code
_entity_poly.pdbx_strand_id
1 'polypeptide(L)'
;MSGAGEHRVREGTVLAAGCVLWRRARDGGNVGNGDGNGTGYDVEVCLVHRPRWDDWSHPKGKLKRGEEPLAAAVREVLEETGHHCAPGVRLPTARYLVDGRPKEVAYWAAEATGGAFEANDEVDRLLWLTPEAARVRLTQPRDREQLTALLDALPGA
;
A
#
# COMPACT_ATOMS: atom_id res chain seq x y z
N MET A 1 -14.32 21.17 21.46
CA MET A 1 -14.32 20.52 20.78
C MET A 1 -13.25 20.17 20.27
N SER A 2 -12.98 19.42 20.08
CA SER A 2 -11.88 19.13 19.75
C SER A 2 -11.64 19.11 18.38
N GLY A 3 -10.80 19.83 17.96
CA GLY A 3 -10.48 19.85 16.64
C GLY A 3 -9.98 18.56 16.14
N ALA A 4 -9.41 17.80 16.99
CA ALA A 4 -8.90 16.54 16.56
C ALA A 4 -9.96 15.66 15.98
N GLY A 5 -11.08 15.65 16.59
CA GLY A 5 -12.13 14.83 16.06
C GLY A 5 -12.59 15.34 14.73
N GLU A 6 -12.62 16.63 14.57
CA GLU A 6 -13.06 17.11 13.34
C GLU A 6 -12.12 16.88 12.25
N HIS A 7 -10.83 16.86 12.50
CA HIS A 7 -9.90 16.55 11.47
C HIS A 7 -10.09 15.17 10.94
N ARG A 8 -10.54 14.24 11.77
CA ARG A 8 -10.63 12.92 11.29
C ARG A 8 -11.91 12.67 10.63
N VAL A 9 -12.94 13.41 10.91
CA VAL A 9 -14.18 13.11 10.34
C VAL A 9 -14.69 14.29 9.61
N ARG A 10 -14.25 14.51 8.46
CA ARG A 10 -14.78 15.49 7.70
C ARG A 10 -16.12 15.06 7.41
N GLU A 11 -17.14 15.80 7.59
CA GLU A 11 -18.47 15.45 7.40
C GLU A 11 -18.67 14.44 6.36
N GLY A 12 -18.99 13.28 6.70
CA GLY A 12 -19.27 12.23 5.76
C GLY A 12 -18.05 11.60 5.10
N THR A 13 -16.87 12.09 5.35
CA THR A 13 -15.68 11.55 4.71
C THR A 13 -15.07 10.45 5.55
N VAL A 14 -14.79 9.32 4.91
CA VAL A 14 -14.13 8.22 5.58
C VAL A 14 -12.63 8.39 5.42
N LEU A 15 -11.89 8.36 6.51
CA LEU A 15 -10.44 8.51 6.47
C LEU A 15 -9.77 7.17 6.67
N ALA A 16 -8.78 6.90 5.81
CA ALA A 16 -8.04 5.64 5.85
C ALA A 16 -6.59 5.94 5.54
N ALA A 17 -5.74 4.95 5.77
CA ALA A 17 -4.31 5.11 5.49
C ALA A 17 -3.72 3.77 5.14
N GLY A 18 -2.65 3.79 4.35
CA GLY A 18 -1.99 2.56 3.96
C GLY A 18 -0.62 2.84 3.40
N CYS A 19 0.00 1.80 2.88
CA CYS A 19 1.34 1.93 2.32
C CYS A 19 1.42 1.18 1.01
N VAL A 20 2.26 1.71 0.11
CA VAL A 20 2.72 0.90 -1.00
C VAL A 20 3.96 0.21 -0.46
N LEU A 21 3.80 -1.06 -0.11
CA LEU A 21 4.82 -1.81 0.61
C LEU A 21 5.74 -2.48 -0.38
N TRP A 22 7.06 -2.32 -0.21
CA TRP A 22 8.01 -2.86 -1.14
C TRP A 22 9.19 -3.50 -0.41
N ARG A 23 9.96 -4.29 -1.13
CA ARG A 23 11.17 -4.89 -0.61
C ARG A 23 12.15 -5.06 -1.74
N ARG A 24 13.43 -5.22 -1.42
CA ARG A 24 14.42 -5.49 -2.45
C ARG A 24 14.18 -6.88 -3.01
N ALA A 25 14.33 -7.00 -4.32
CA ALA A 25 14.15 -8.29 -4.93
C ALA A 25 15.28 -9.19 -4.49
N ARG A 26 14.99 -10.52 -4.37
CA ARG A 26 15.98 -11.40 -3.92
C ARG A 26 16.90 -11.60 -4.99
N ASP A 27 17.97 -12.20 -4.71
CA ASP A 27 18.97 -12.43 -5.69
C ASP A 27 18.38 -12.83 -6.91
N GLY A 28 17.45 -13.43 -6.93
CA GLY A 28 17.01 -13.85 -8.14
C GLY A 28 16.91 -12.76 -9.03
N GLY A 29 16.62 -11.79 -8.47
CA GLY A 29 16.41 -10.84 -9.35
C GLY A 29 17.46 -10.65 -10.26
N ASN A 30 18.34 -10.88 -9.92
CA ASN A 30 19.30 -10.57 -10.68
C ASN A 30 19.28 -11.03 -11.90
N VAL A 31 18.85 -11.66 -11.85
CA VAL A 31 18.88 -12.19 -12.90
C VAL A 31 18.62 -11.40 -13.85
N GLY A 32 18.13 -10.71 -13.55
CA GLY A 32 17.78 -10.02 -14.46
C GLY A 32 18.76 -9.84 -15.39
N ASN A 33 19.37 -10.05 -15.21
CA ASN A 33 20.10 -9.92 -15.96
C ASN A 33 19.95 -9.58 -16.95
N GLY A 34 19.64 -9.42 -16.71
CA GLY A 34 19.37 -9.23 -17.56
C GLY A 34 19.59 -8.42 -18.53
N ASP A 35 19.16 -8.29 -19.09
CA ASP A 35 19.29 -7.63 -20.12
C ASP A 35 19.20 -6.31 -19.93
N GLY A 36 19.13 -5.92 -18.99
CA GLY A 36 19.15 -4.63 -18.89
C GLY A 36 18.08 -3.87 -19.36
N ASN A 37 17.23 -4.29 -19.98
CA ASN A 37 16.28 -3.52 -20.38
C ASN A 37 15.37 -3.48 -19.35
N GLY A 38 15.64 -3.85 -18.28
CA GLY A 38 14.72 -3.81 -17.25
C GLY A 38 14.38 -2.43 -16.91
N THR A 39 13.45 -2.28 -16.03
CA THR A 39 13.01 -1.00 -15.64
C THR A 39 13.98 -0.33 -14.79
N GLY A 40 14.94 -0.97 -14.29
CA GLY A 40 15.87 -0.36 -13.39
C GLY A 40 15.43 -0.49 -11.94
N TYR A 41 14.30 -1.09 -11.67
CA TYR A 41 13.86 -1.28 -10.31
C TYR A 41 14.11 -2.69 -9.86
N ASP A 42 14.85 -2.83 -8.75
CA ASP A 42 15.15 -4.14 -8.27
C ASP A 42 14.31 -4.35 -7.05
N VAL A 43 13.04 -4.14 -7.15
CA VAL A 43 12.16 -4.26 -6.00
C VAL A 43 10.95 -5.10 -6.33
N GLU A 44 10.31 -5.59 -5.30
CA GLU A 44 9.02 -6.25 -5.43
C GLU A 44 8.02 -5.46 -4.60
N VAL A 45 6.76 -5.49 -5.01
CA VAL A 45 5.71 -4.75 -4.34
C VAL A 45 4.69 -5.75 -3.81
N CYS A 46 4.21 -5.49 -2.61
CA CYS A 46 3.26 -6.37 -1.95
C CYS A 46 1.84 -6.00 -2.31
N LEU A 47 1.09 -6.95 -2.80
CA LEU A 47 -0.34 -6.76 -3.04
C LEU A 47 -1.11 -7.75 -2.19
N VAL A 48 -2.29 -7.33 -1.72
CA VAL A 48 -3.14 -8.19 -0.92
C VAL A 48 -4.44 -8.44 -1.65
N HIS A 49 -4.97 -9.64 -1.51
CA HIS A 49 -6.27 -10.00 -2.06
C HIS A 49 -7.29 -9.96 -0.95
N ARG A 50 -8.39 -9.23 -1.18
CA ARG A 50 -9.46 -9.09 -0.20
C ARG A 50 -10.66 -9.88 -0.68
N PRO A 51 -10.95 -11.03 -0.07
CA PRO A 51 -12.03 -11.88 -0.56
C PRO A 51 -13.39 -11.20 -0.57
N ARG A 52 -13.64 -10.32 0.39
CA ARG A 52 -14.92 -9.64 0.44
C ARG A 52 -15.18 -8.84 -0.82
N TRP A 53 -14.14 -8.23 -1.38
CA TRP A 53 -14.28 -7.40 -2.56
C TRP A 53 -13.74 -8.07 -3.82
N ASP A 54 -13.08 -9.21 -3.64
CA ASP A 54 -12.43 -9.94 -4.73
C ASP A 54 -11.54 -9.00 -5.52
N ASP A 55 -10.69 -8.28 -4.84
CA ASP A 55 -9.79 -7.35 -5.51
C ASP A 55 -8.39 -7.47 -4.96
N TRP A 56 -7.44 -6.94 -5.73
CA TRP A 56 -6.05 -6.85 -5.34
C TRP A 56 -5.72 -5.39 -5.14
N SER A 57 -5.13 -5.07 -4.01
CA SER A 57 -4.85 -3.69 -3.67
C SER A 57 -3.61 -3.58 -2.80
N HIS A 58 -3.22 -2.35 -2.50
CA HIS A 58 -2.19 -2.10 -1.49
C HIS A 58 -2.83 -2.25 -0.12
N PRO A 59 -2.05 -2.63 0.89
CA PRO A 59 -2.61 -2.74 2.24
C PRO A 59 -3.03 -1.37 2.78
N LYS A 60 -4.22 -1.29 3.32
CA LYS A 60 -4.75 -0.06 3.87
C LYS A 60 -5.99 -0.33 4.70
N GLY A 61 -6.38 0.61 5.52
CA GLY A 61 -7.61 0.46 6.28
C GLY A 61 -7.98 1.76 6.96
N LYS A 62 -9.12 1.76 7.62
CA LYS A 62 -9.68 2.96 8.22
C LYS A 62 -8.94 3.35 9.47
N LEU A 63 -8.85 4.64 9.72
CA LEU A 63 -8.26 5.14 10.94
C LEU A 63 -9.16 4.79 12.11
N LYS A 64 -8.56 4.46 13.24
CA LYS A 64 -9.30 4.30 14.47
C LYS A 64 -9.45 5.67 15.10
N ARG A 65 -10.38 5.78 16.01
CA ARG A 65 -10.62 7.03 16.67
C ARG A 65 -9.34 7.52 17.33
N GLY A 66 -8.98 8.74 17.09
CA GLY A 66 -7.80 9.32 17.70
C GLY A 66 -6.47 8.89 17.07
N GLU A 67 -6.51 8.09 16.03
CA GLU A 67 -5.29 7.57 15.46
C GLU A 67 -4.75 8.51 14.39
N GLU A 68 -3.44 8.69 14.36
CA GLU A 68 -2.82 9.50 13.33
C GLU A 68 -2.68 8.69 12.05
N PRO A 69 -2.77 9.32 10.89
CA PRO A 69 -2.74 8.56 9.64
C PRO A 69 -1.50 7.69 9.45
N LEU A 70 -0.32 8.19 9.80
CA LEU A 70 0.88 7.38 9.62
C LEU A 70 0.84 6.14 10.52
N ALA A 71 0.41 6.32 11.76
CA ALA A 71 0.31 5.18 12.66
C ALA A 71 -0.70 4.17 12.15
N ALA A 72 -1.81 4.66 11.59
CA ALA A 72 -2.81 3.76 11.02
C ALA A 72 -2.23 3.00 9.84
N ALA A 73 -1.46 3.66 8.98
CA ALA A 73 -0.87 3.00 7.84
C ALA A 73 0.04 1.85 8.28
N VAL A 74 0.89 2.10 9.25
CA VAL A 74 1.81 1.08 9.74
C VAL A 74 1.03 -0.08 10.38
N ARG A 75 0.01 0.25 11.16
CA ARG A 75 -0.80 -0.76 11.81
C ARG A 75 -1.53 -1.63 10.78
N GLU A 76 -2.09 -0.99 9.75
CA GLU A 76 -2.82 -1.76 8.74
C GLU A 76 -1.87 -2.67 7.96
N VAL A 77 -0.65 -2.22 7.67
CA VAL A 77 0.31 -3.08 7.00
C VAL A 77 0.54 -4.33 7.85
N LEU A 78 0.74 -4.16 9.15
CA LEU A 78 0.98 -5.30 10.01
C LEU A 78 -0.24 -6.22 10.08
N GLU A 79 -1.42 -5.63 10.23
CA GLU A 79 -2.63 -6.44 10.35
C GLU A 79 -2.93 -7.21 9.06
N GLU A 80 -2.76 -6.58 7.92
CA GLU A 80 -3.14 -7.22 6.67
C GLU A 80 -2.05 -8.11 6.09
N THR A 81 -0.78 -7.77 6.29
CA THR A 81 0.29 -8.50 5.64
C THR A 81 1.19 -9.26 6.59
N GLY A 82 1.09 -9.01 7.87
CA GLY A 82 2.00 -9.64 8.84
C GLY A 82 3.40 -9.07 8.78
N HIS A 83 3.63 -7.98 8.05
CA HIS A 83 4.95 -7.43 7.93
C HIS A 83 5.10 -6.12 8.68
N HIS A 84 6.27 -5.95 9.29
CA HIS A 84 6.69 -4.68 9.84
C HIS A 84 7.27 -3.87 8.70
N CYS A 85 7.25 -2.56 8.81
CA CYS A 85 7.76 -1.75 7.73
C CYS A 85 8.38 -0.46 8.24
N ALA A 86 9.19 0.13 7.41
CA ALA A 86 9.79 1.43 7.67
C ALA A 86 9.18 2.43 6.71
N PRO A 87 8.32 3.31 7.18
CA PRO A 87 7.69 4.28 6.29
C PRO A 87 8.70 5.26 5.74
N GLY A 88 8.52 5.63 4.50
CA GLY A 88 9.38 6.59 3.85
C GLY A 88 8.57 7.78 3.40
N VAL A 89 8.72 8.16 2.14
CA VAL A 89 8.13 9.38 1.65
C VAL A 89 6.61 9.27 1.54
N ARG A 90 5.92 10.37 1.77
CA ARG A 90 4.48 10.43 1.61
C ARG A 90 4.14 10.39 0.14
N LEU A 91 3.17 9.61 -0.21
CA LEU A 91 2.68 9.51 -1.59
C LEU A 91 1.38 10.29 -1.72
N PRO A 92 0.86 10.47 -2.93
CA PRO A 92 -0.37 11.23 -3.09
C PRO A 92 -1.55 10.62 -2.35
N THR A 93 -2.41 11.44 -1.82
CA THR A 93 -3.62 10.97 -1.15
C THR A 93 -4.62 10.56 -2.23
N ALA A 94 -5.24 9.42 -2.06
CA ALA A 94 -6.26 8.96 -2.98
C ALA A 94 -7.63 9.42 -2.47
N ARG A 95 -8.46 9.95 -3.35
CA ARG A 95 -9.80 10.39 -2.99
C ARG A 95 -10.79 9.80 -3.95
N TYR A 96 -11.83 9.18 -3.44
CA TYR A 96 -12.83 8.54 -4.29
C TYR A 96 -14.10 8.31 -3.47
N LEU A 97 -15.15 7.86 -4.16
CA LEU A 97 -16.41 7.60 -3.48
C LEU A 97 -16.59 6.11 -3.24
N VAL A 98 -17.14 5.78 -2.09
CA VAL A 98 -17.48 4.41 -1.78
C VAL A 98 -18.92 4.46 -1.29
N ASP A 99 -19.82 3.83 -2.03
CA ASP A 99 -21.23 3.82 -1.67
C ASP A 99 -21.72 5.25 -1.46
N GLY A 100 -21.30 6.14 -2.34
CA GLY A 100 -21.76 7.52 -2.27
C GLY A 100 -21.09 8.39 -1.25
N ARG A 101 -20.17 7.83 -0.46
CA ARG A 101 -19.48 8.62 0.57
C ARG A 101 -18.06 8.91 0.16
N PRO A 102 -17.59 10.12 0.38
CA PRO A 102 -16.19 10.43 0.07
C PRO A 102 -15.25 9.64 0.97
N LYS A 103 -14.16 9.18 0.38
CA LYS A 103 -13.13 8.48 1.15
C LYS A 103 -11.78 9.05 0.76
N GLU A 104 -10.94 9.26 1.76
CA GLU A 104 -9.57 9.70 1.54
C GLU A 104 -8.63 8.70 2.13
N VAL A 105 -7.64 8.27 1.37
CA VAL A 105 -6.66 7.32 1.86
C VAL A 105 -5.29 7.98 1.75
N ALA A 106 -4.62 8.14 2.88
CA ALA A 106 -3.26 8.68 2.91
C ALA A 106 -2.30 7.53 2.70
N TYR A 107 -1.32 7.70 1.82
CA TYR A 107 -0.38 6.63 1.51
C TYR A 107 1.05 7.03 1.75
N TRP A 108 1.86 6.07 2.12
CA TRP A 108 3.30 6.24 2.25
C TRP A 108 4.01 5.11 1.52
N ALA A 109 5.17 5.39 0.97
CA ALA A 109 6.06 4.32 0.53
C ALA A 109 6.64 3.70 1.78
N ALA A 110 6.69 2.40 1.87
CA ALA A 110 7.24 1.76 3.06
C ALA A 110 7.99 0.50 2.68
N GLU A 111 9.19 0.33 3.24
CA GLU A 111 9.98 -0.85 2.98
C GLU A 111 9.68 -1.90 4.02
N ALA A 112 9.43 -3.14 3.60
CA ALA A 112 9.18 -4.22 4.54
C ALA A 112 10.46 -4.54 5.29
N THR A 113 10.36 -4.70 6.61
CA THR A 113 11.54 -4.95 7.42
C THR A 113 11.53 -6.30 8.10
N GLY A 114 10.45 -7.06 7.97
CA GLY A 114 10.42 -8.39 8.58
C GLY A 114 9.01 -8.83 8.80
N GLY A 115 8.84 -10.07 9.15
CA GLY A 115 7.51 -10.62 9.42
C GLY A 115 7.15 -11.68 8.41
N ALA A 116 5.95 -12.19 8.51
CA ALA A 116 5.47 -13.23 7.63
C ALA A 116 3.97 -13.15 7.51
N PHE A 117 3.46 -13.43 6.33
CA PHE A 117 2.03 -13.35 6.09
C PHE A 117 1.29 -14.55 6.66
N GLU A 118 0.11 -14.25 7.19
CA GLU A 118 -0.75 -15.29 7.66
C GLU A 118 -2.13 -14.85 7.23
N ALA A 119 -2.87 -15.71 6.56
CA ALA A 119 -4.21 -15.35 6.08
C ALA A 119 -5.08 -14.93 7.26
N ASN A 120 -5.93 -13.95 7.02
CA ASN A 120 -6.75 -13.42 8.10
C ASN A 120 -8.13 -13.06 7.54
N ASP A 121 -8.99 -12.48 8.37
CA ASP A 121 -10.35 -12.21 7.96
C ASP A 121 -10.45 -11.23 6.81
N GLU A 122 -9.51 -10.35 6.65
CA GLU A 122 -9.59 -9.35 5.63
C GLU A 122 -8.78 -9.66 4.39
N VAL A 123 -7.69 -10.40 4.53
CA VAL A 123 -6.79 -10.71 3.43
C VAL A 123 -6.50 -12.18 3.42
N ASP A 124 -6.86 -12.86 2.33
CA ASP A 124 -6.63 -14.30 2.25
C ASP A 124 -5.38 -14.66 1.46
N ARG A 125 -4.86 -13.76 0.64
CA ARG A 125 -3.66 -14.06 -0.14
C ARG A 125 -2.79 -12.82 -0.26
N LEU A 126 -1.51 -13.02 -0.37
CA LEU A 126 -0.56 -11.93 -0.51
C LEU A 126 0.44 -12.33 -1.58
N LEU A 127 0.80 -11.40 -2.44
CA LEU A 127 1.80 -11.65 -3.47
C LEU A 127 2.86 -10.57 -3.42
N TRP A 128 4.09 -10.98 -3.65
CA TRP A 128 5.19 -10.04 -3.87
C TRP A 128 5.49 -10.10 -5.36
N LEU A 129 5.31 -9.00 -6.05
CA LEU A 129 5.38 -8.99 -7.50
C LEU A 129 6.35 -7.93 -8.00
N THR A 130 6.91 -8.15 -9.19
CA THR A 130 7.68 -7.10 -9.83
C THR A 130 6.73 -5.94 -10.09
N PRO A 131 7.25 -4.73 -10.28
CA PRO A 131 6.36 -3.61 -10.57
C PRO A 131 5.47 -3.83 -11.78
N GLU A 132 6.00 -4.46 -12.82
CA GLU A 132 5.20 -4.71 -14.01
C GLU A 132 4.06 -5.68 -13.71
N ALA A 133 4.36 -6.75 -12.99
CA ALA A 133 3.32 -7.72 -12.67
C ALA A 133 2.30 -7.12 -11.70
N ALA A 134 2.76 -6.29 -10.78
CA ALA A 134 1.85 -5.65 -9.83
C ALA A 134 0.89 -4.73 -10.57
N ARG A 135 1.40 -3.99 -11.57
CA ARG A 135 0.54 -3.08 -12.30
C ARG A 135 -0.58 -3.82 -13.00
N VAL A 136 -0.28 -4.98 -13.54
CA VAL A 136 -1.30 -5.78 -14.22
C VAL A 136 -2.30 -6.35 -13.22
N ARG A 137 -1.81 -6.74 -12.04
CA ARG A 137 -2.68 -7.41 -11.07
C ARG A 137 -3.59 -6.45 -10.30
N LEU A 138 -3.15 -5.21 -10.07
CA LEU A 138 -3.95 -4.29 -9.29
C LEU A 138 -5.32 -4.07 -9.94
N THR A 139 -6.36 -4.13 -9.14
CA THR A 139 -7.71 -4.04 -9.64
C THR A 139 -8.11 -2.62 -10.00
N GLN A 140 -7.69 -1.65 -9.20
CA GLN A 140 -8.17 -0.29 -9.40
C GLN A 140 -7.13 0.62 -10.04
N PRO A 141 -7.53 1.46 -10.99
CA PRO A 141 -6.58 2.39 -11.61
C PRO A 141 -5.90 3.30 -10.58
N ARG A 142 -6.62 3.72 -9.55
CA ARG A 142 -6.01 4.59 -8.55
C ARG A 142 -4.86 3.93 -7.83
N ASP A 143 -4.91 2.60 -7.70
CA ASP A 143 -3.82 1.89 -7.04
C ASP A 143 -2.62 1.76 -7.98
N ARG A 144 -2.85 1.71 -9.28
CA ARG A 144 -1.73 1.72 -10.22
C ARG A 144 -1.03 3.07 -10.21
N GLU A 145 -1.79 4.15 -9.96
CA GLU A 145 -1.18 5.45 -9.84
C GLU A 145 -0.29 5.54 -8.61
N GLN A 146 -0.71 4.89 -7.52
CA GLN A 146 0.12 4.85 -6.33
C GLN A 146 1.41 4.06 -6.59
N LEU A 147 1.32 2.99 -7.36
CA LEU A 147 2.51 2.23 -7.70
C LEU A 147 3.47 3.09 -8.51
N THR A 148 2.98 3.85 -9.46
CA THR A 148 3.83 4.75 -10.23
C THR A 148 4.49 5.76 -9.30
N ALA A 149 3.74 6.31 -8.35
CA ALA A 149 4.30 7.28 -7.42
C ALA A 149 5.41 6.65 -6.57
N LEU A 150 5.23 5.39 -6.17
CA LEU A 150 6.28 4.71 -5.43
C LEU A 150 7.54 4.62 -6.27
N LEU A 151 7.42 4.19 -7.51
CA LEU A 151 8.59 3.97 -8.34
C LEU A 151 9.32 5.29 -8.61
N ASP A 152 8.56 6.37 -8.76
CA ASP A 152 9.18 7.67 -8.96
C ASP A 152 9.92 8.14 -7.72
N ALA A 153 9.53 7.66 -6.56
CA ALA A 153 10.14 8.10 -5.31
C ALA A 153 11.36 7.28 -4.92
N LEU A 154 11.55 6.09 -5.50
CA LEU A 154 12.66 5.26 -5.12
C LEU A 154 13.95 5.72 -5.78
N PRO A 155 15.03 5.78 -5.03
CA PRO A 155 16.28 6.24 -5.61
C PRO A 155 16.86 5.20 -6.53
N GLY A 156 17.62 5.63 -7.48
CA GLY A 156 18.29 4.70 -8.35
C GLY A 156 17.44 4.17 -9.44
N ALA A 157 16.29 4.68 -9.56
CA ALA A 157 15.40 4.18 -10.58
C ALA A 157 15.77 4.70 -11.95
#